data_64c638094255e34e410ef6d8b47b002d
#
_entry.id   64c638094255e34e410ef6d8b47b002d
#
_cell.length_a   1.000
_cell.length_b   1.000
_cell.length_c   1.000
_cell.angle_alpha   90.00
_cell.angle_beta   90.00
_cell.angle_gamma   90.00
#
_symmetry.space_group_name_H-M   'P 1'
#
loop_
_entity.id
_entity.type
_entity.pdbx_description
1 polymer ?
#
loop_
_entity_poly.entity_id
_entity_poly.type
_entity_poly.pdbx_seq_one_letter_code
_entity_poly.pdbx_strand_id
1 'polypeptide(L)'
;IIYQMAKIEEQSKKDYIDWLYDFEYNKLGIPKPDMVIYLDVNPDISQKLMSNRYNGDENKKDIHEKDVDFLLTCRKSALLAAEKLDWKVIDCCDENGILSIDCISKKIFDVLNSIFDI
;
A
#
# COMPACT_ATOMS: atom_id res chain seq x y z
N ILE A 1 -8.71 1.79 3.62
CA ILE A 1 -8.07 2.00 4.92
C ILE A 1 -6.95 3.04 4.85
N ILE A 2 -6.01 2.89 3.95
CA ILE A 2 -4.79 3.73 3.87
C ILE A 2 -5.11 5.21 3.69
N TYR A 3 -5.95 5.56 2.72
CA TYR A 3 -6.28 6.96 2.43
C TYR A 3 -7.05 7.62 3.58
N GLN A 4 -7.90 6.88 4.24
CA GLN A 4 -8.64 7.42 5.39
C GLN A 4 -7.71 7.63 6.58
N MET A 5 -6.78 6.71 6.82
CA MET A 5 -5.78 6.86 7.88
C MET A 5 -4.89 8.08 7.67
N ALA A 6 -4.56 8.40 6.42
CA ALA A 6 -3.73 9.56 6.10
C ALA A 6 -4.38 10.89 6.50
N LYS A 7 -5.71 10.91 6.67
CA LYS A 7 -6.48 12.10 7.05
C LYS A 7 -6.70 12.22 8.56
N ILE A 8 -6.23 11.26 9.33
CA ILE A 8 -6.43 11.18 10.78
C ILE A 8 -5.14 11.58 11.48
N GLU A 9 -5.24 12.18 12.66
CA GLU A 9 -4.09 12.50 13.49
C GLU A 9 -3.28 11.24 13.81
N GLU A 10 -1.96 11.36 13.84
CA GLU A 10 -1.02 10.26 14.01
C GLU A 10 -1.35 9.40 15.23
N GLN A 11 -1.67 10.04 16.33
CA GLN A 11 -1.97 9.37 17.60
C GLN A 11 -3.28 8.57 17.58
N SER A 12 -4.18 8.87 16.64
CA SER A 12 -5.49 8.19 16.52
C SER A 12 -5.49 7.08 15.48
N LYS A 13 -4.41 6.91 14.71
CA LYS A 13 -4.37 5.93 13.62
C LYS A 13 -4.46 4.49 14.11
N LYS A 14 -3.80 4.16 15.20
CA LYS A 14 -3.85 2.79 15.76
C LYS A 14 -5.25 2.44 16.23
N ASP A 15 -5.91 3.35 16.92
CA ASP A 15 -7.28 3.15 17.39
C ASP A 15 -8.25 3.02 16.22
N TYR A 16 -8.03 3.79 15.15
CA TYR A 16 -8.83 3.70 13.92
C TYR A 16 -8.71 2.32 13.29
N ILE A 17 -7.50 1.77 13.20
CA ILE A 17 -7.28 0.42 12.65
C ILE A 17 -8.02 -0.62 13.48
N ASP A 18 -7.91 -0.55 14.81
CA ASP A 18 -8.59 -1.49 15.70
C ASP A 18 -10.10 -1.42 15.56
N TRP A 19 -10.64 -0.20 15.50
CA TRP A 19 -12.06 0.01 15.31
C TRP A 19 -12.54 -0.55 13.97
N LEU A 20 -11.82 -0.25 12.88
CA LEU A 20 -12.20 -0.69 11.54
C LEU A 20 -12.13 -2.21 11.41
N TYR A 21 -11.08 -2.82 11.96
CA TYR A 21 -10.92 -4.27 11.97
C TYR A 21 -12.09 -4.95 12.68
N ASP A 22 -12.45 -4.48 13.87
CA ASP A 22 -13.58 -5.00 14.63
C ASP A 22 -14.89 -4.80 13.89
N PHE A 23 -15.11 -3.63 13.32
CA PHE A 23 -16.33 -3.30 12.59
C PHE A 23 -16.51 -4.20 11.37
N GLU A 24 -15.47 -4.37 10.55
CA GLU A 24 -15.57 -5.14 9.31
C GLU A 24 -15.64 -6.64 9.57
N TYR A 25 -14.78 -7.16 10.41
CA TYR A 25 -14.65 -8.62 10.56
C TYR A 25 -15.56 -9.20 11.65
N ASN A 26 -15.77 -8.51 12.74
CA ASN A 26 -16.59 -9.03 13.83
C ASN A 26 -18.05 -8.58 13.75
N LYS A 27 -18.31 -7.32 13.42
CA LYS A 27 -19.68 -6.79 13.39
C LYS A 27 -20.37 -7.00 12.06
N LEU A 28 -19.71 -6.71 10.94
CA LEU A 28 -20.26 -6.95 9.60
C LEU A 28 -20.08 -8.40 9.14
N GLY A 29 -19.15 -9.14 9.72
CA GLY A 29 -18.90 -10.53 9.38
C GLY A 29 -18.24 -10.72 8.02
N ILE A 30 -17.53 -9.72 7.51
CA ILE A 30 -16.78 -9.84 6.25
C ILE A 30 -15.66 -10.87 6.46
N PRO A 31 -15.47 -11.82 5.53
CA PRO A 31 -14.37 -12.78 5.64
C PRO A 31 -13.01 -12.09 5.70
N LYS A 32 -12.17 -12.53 6.63
CA LYS A 32 -10.80 -12.02 6.73
C LYS A 32 -9.95 -12.59 5.59
N PRO A 33 -9.08 -11.78 4.96
CA PRO A 33 -8.12 -12.33 4.01
C PRO A 33 -7.11 -13.23 4.74
N ASP A 34 -6.66 -14.29 4.07
CA ASP A 34 -5.62 -15.16 4.61
C ASP A 34 -4.27 -14.46 4.64
N MET A 35 -4.06 -13.54 3.71
CA MET A 35 -2.84 -12.74 3.61
C MET A 35 -3.16 -11.43 2.88
N VAL A 36 -2.52 -10.36 3.31
CA VAL A 36 -2.51 -9.09 2.57
C VAL A 36 -1.06 -8.80 2.18
N ILE A 37 -0.85 -8.50 0.91
CA ILE A 37 0.45 -8.09 0.38
C ILE A 37 0.37 -6.60 0.02
N TYR A 38 1.28 -5.83 0.55
CA TYR A 38 1.42 -4.41 0.22
C TYR A 38 2.67 -4.21 -0.64
N LEU A 39 2.45 -3.68 -1.85
CA LEU A 39 3.53 -3.35 -2.76
C LEU A 39 4.00 -1.93 -2.47
N ASP A 40 5.17 -1.81 -1.88
CA ASP A 40 5.72 -0.52 -1.46
C ASP A 40 6.56 0.09 -2.58
N VAL A 41 6.10 1.24 -3.10
CA VAL A 41 6.80 2.00 -4.14
C VAL A 41 7.02 3.40 -3.62
N ASN A 42 8.25 3.91 -3.80
CA ASN A 42 8.55 5.31 -3.47
C ASN A 42 7.63 6.24 -4.27
N PRO A 43 6.95 7.22 -3.62
CA PRO A 43 6.05 8.14 -4.33
C PRO A 43 6.69 8.88 -5.50
N ASP A 44 7.97 9.26 -5.41
CA ASP A 44 8.67 9.91 -6.52
C ASP A 44 8.71 9.00 -7.76
N ILE A 45 8.96 7.72 -7.55
CA ILE A 45 9.00 6.73 -8.64
C ILE A 45 7.59 6.49 -9.19
N SER A 46 6.59 6.38 -8.31
CA SER A 46 5.20 6.18 -8.76
C SER A 46 4.69 7.38 -9.57
N GLN A 47 5.11 8.60 -9.22
CA GLN A 47 4.78 9.80 -9.99
C GLN A 47 5.37 9.74 -11.40
N LYS A 48 6.61 9.28 -11.54
CA LYS A 48 7.23 9.11 -12.86
C LYS A 48 6.49 8.07 -13.70
N LEU A 49 6.07 6.96 -13.09
CA LEU A 49 5.30 5.92 -13.78
C LEU A 49 3.94 6.44 -14.24
N MET A 50 3.26 7.22 -13.42
CA MET A 50 1.99 7.85 -13.79
C MET A 50 2.16 8.85 -14.93
N SER A 51 3.21 9.67 -14.89
CA SER A 51 3.52 10.60 -15.96
C SER A 51 3.75 9.87 -17.29
N ASN A 52 4.48 8.77 -17.27
CA ASN A 52 4.70 7.95 -18.46
C ASN A 52 3.39 7.34 -18.97
N ARG A 53 2.55 6.84 -18.07
CA ARG A 53 1.24 6.25 -18.42
C ARG A 53 0.32 7.25 -19.11
N TYR A 54 0.38 8.51 -18.69
CA TYR A 54 -0.44 9.60 -19.24
C TYR A 54 0.28 10.43 -20.31
N ASN A 55 1.43 9.98 -20.78
CA ASN A 55 2.27 10.69 -21.77
C ASN A 55 2.64 12.11 -21.34
N GLY A 56 2.87 12.30 -20.04
CA GLY A 56 3.18 13.61 -19.46
C GLY A 56 1.99 14.54 -19.25
N ASP A 57 0.76 14.10 -19.55
CA ASP A 57 -0.44 14.90 -19.35
C ASP A 57 -0.90 14.83 -17.89
N GLU A 58 -0.50 15.82 -17.09
CA GLU A 58 -0.84 15.92 -15.67
C GLU A 58 -2.35 16.06 -15.43
N ASN A 59 -3.13 16.51 -16.42
CA ASN A 59 -4.58 16.65 -16.30
C ASN A 59 -5.31 15.31 -16.22
N LYS A 60 -4.67 14.22 -16.61
CA LYS A 60 -5.24 12.87 -16.54
C LYS A 60 -5.09 12.24 -15.16
N LYS A 61 -4.26 12.81 -14.27
CA LYS A 61 -4.12 12.36 -12.91
C LYS A 61 -5.29 12.87 -12.06
N ASP A 62 -5.76 12.06 -11.12
CA ASP A 62 -6.74 12.54 -10.15
C ASP A 62 -6.09 13.47 -9.12
N ILE A 63 -6.91 14.09 -8.27
CA ILE A 63 -6.43 15.08 -7.29
C ILE A 63 -5.47 14.45 -6.27
N HIS A 64 -5.69 13.20 -5.88
CA HIS A 64 -4.82 12.50 -4.93
C HIS A 64 -3.50 12.08 -5.58
N GLU A 65 -3.53 11.66 -6.84
CA GLU A 65 -2.33 11.29 -7.59
C GLU A 65 -1.35 12.46 -7.78
N LYS A 66 -1.85 13.71 -7.79
CA LYS A 66 -1.05 14.92 -7.95
C LYS A 66 -0.42 15.41 -6.66
N ASP A 67 -0.97 15.03 -5.52
CA ASP A 67 -0.51 15.49 -4.20
C ASP A 67 0.52 14.54 -3.64
N VAL A 68 1.80 14.84 -3.89
CA VAL A 68 2.92 14.01 -3.44
C VAL A 68 3.02 13.96 -1.92
N ASP A 69 2.77 15.08 -1.22
CA ASP A 69 2.81 15.10 0.24
C ASP A 69 1.74 14.20 0.84
N PHE A 70 0.53 14.23 0.26
CA PHE A 70 -0.54 13.32 0.67
C PHE A 70 -0.16 11.85 0.41
N LEU A 71 0.46 11.56 -0.74
CA LEU A 71 0.91 10.20 -1.07
C LEU A 71 2.01 9.71 -0.11
N LEU A 72 2.91 10.60 0.33
CA LEU A 72 3.91 10.27 1.34
C LEU A 72 3.24 9.92 2.68
N THR A 73 2.22 10.67 3.08
CA THR A 73 1.44 10.39 4.28
C THR A 73 0.69 9.06 4.15
N CYS A 74 0.14 8.78 2.99
CA CYS A 74 -0.51 7.49 2.70
C CYS A 74 0.47 6.34 2.84
N ARG A 75 1.71 6.50 2.35
CA ARG A 75 2.74 5.46 2.47
C ARG A 75 3.07 5.18 3.93
N LYS A 76 3.24 6.23 4.75
CA LYS A 76 3.46 6.07 6.18
C LYS A 76 2.32 5.32 6.86
N SER A 77 1.09 5.68 6.52
CA SER A 77 -0.11 5.01 7.05
C SER A 77 -0.20 3.56 6.61
N ALA A 78 0.18 3.26 5.37
CA ALA A 78 0.21 1.88 4.87
C ALA A 78 1.22 1.03 5.62
N LEU A 79 2.42 1.56 5.88
CA LEU A 79 3.44 0.84 6.63
C LEU A 79 3.04 0.62 8.08
N LEU A 80 2.36 1.58 8.70
CA LEU A 80 1.80 1.42 10.04
C LEU A 80 0.72 0.33 10.07
N ALA A 81 -0.19 0.34 9.11
CA ALA A 81 -1.22 -0.69 8.99
C ALA A 81 -0.61 -2.06 8.74
N ALA A 82 0.41 -2.15 7.91
CA ALA A 82 1.11 -3.39 7.63
C ALA A 82 1.74 -3.98 8.87
N GLU A 83 2.37 -3.16 9.70
CA GLU A 83 2.95 -3.59 10.96
C GLU A 83 1.88 -4.08 11.93
N LYS A 84 0.79 -3.31 12.09
CA LYS A 84 -0.26 -3.63 13.05
C LYS A 84 -1.12 -4.82 12.65
N LEU A 85 -1.36 -4.98 11.35
CA LEU A 85 -2.22 -6.04 10.79
C LEU A 85 -1.44 -7.22 10.22
N ASP A 86 -0.13 -7.21 10.39
CA ASP A 86 0.77 -8.27 9.90
C ASP A 86 0.67 -8.49 8.37
N TRP A 87 0.61 -7.40 7.62
CA TRP A 87 0.67 -7.47 6.16
C TRP A 87 2.10 -7.79 5.71
N LYS A 88 2.22 -8.45 4.57
CA LYS A 88 3.53 -8.69 3.94
C LYS A 88 3.88 -7.52 3.04
N VAL A 89 4.95 -6.80 3.39
CA VAL A 89 5.42 -5.66 2.60
C VAL A 89 6.46 -6.15 1.61
N ILE A 90 6.25 -5.83 0.32
CA ILE A 90 7.20 -6.13 -0.74
C ILE A 90 7.76 -4.81 -1.25
N ASP A 91 9.08 -4.63 -1.09
CA ASP A 91 9.78 -3.48 -1.64
C ASP A 91 9.94 -3.66 -3.14
N CYS A 92 9.32 -2.77 -3.91
CA CYS A 92 9.31 -2.83 -5.36
C CYS A 92 10.37 -1.94 -6.01
N CYS A 93 11.24 -1.32 -5.22
CA CYS A 93 12.26 -0.39 -5.70
C CYS A 93 13.65 -0.79 -5.24
N ASP A 94 14.66 -0.41 -6.00
CA ASP A 94 16.08 -0.49 -5.62
C ASP A 94 16.76 0.87 -5.88
N GLU A 95 18.08 0.91 -5.84
CA GLU A 95 18.87 2.12 -6.08
C GLU A 95 18.64 2.73 -7.48
N ASN A 96 18.26 1.91 -8.46
CA ASN A 96 18.05 2.31 -9.84
C ASN A 96 16.59 2.69 -10.17
N GLY A 97 15.69 2.54 -9.21
CA GLY A 97 14.27 2.84 -9.38
C GLY A 97 13.40 1.61 -9.16
N ILE A 98 12.31 1.49 -9.93
CA ILE A 98 11.38 0.37 -9.77
C ILE A 98 12.00 -0.93 -10.32
N LEU A 99 11.76 -2.03 -9.62
CA LEU A 99 12.17 -3.36 -10.07
C LEU A 99 11.34 -3.80 -11.28
N SER A 100 11.86 -4.75 -12.05
CA SER A 100 11.12 -5.32 -13.16
C SER A 100 9.86 -6.06 -12.67
N ILE A 101 8.89 -6.20 -13.57
CA ILE A 101 7.66 -6.96 -13.29
C ILE A 101 8.01 -8.39 -12.86
N ASP A 102 8.96 -9.03 -13.55
CA ASP A 102 9.37 -10.39 -13.22
C ASP A 102 10.00 -10.49 -11.83
N CYS A 103 10.80 -9.51 -11.45
CA CYS A 103 11.44 -9.47 -10.14
C CYS A 103 10.40 -9.32 -9.02
N ILE A 104 9.44 -8.41 -9.18
CA ILE A 104 8.36 -8.20 -8.22
C ILE A 104 7.49 -9.45 -8.15
N SER A 105 7.15 -10.04 -9.28
CA SER A 105 6.34 -11.26 -9.35
C SER A 105 7.01 -12.40 -8.60
N LYS A 106 8.33 -12.55 -8.74
CA LYS A 106 9.09 -13.56 -8.00
C LYS A 106 9.03 -13.33 -6.49
N LYS A 107 9.17 -12.08 -6.05
CA LYS A 107 9.07 -11.74 -4.63
C LYS A 107 7.70 -12.10 -4.06
N ILE A 108 6.63 -11.80 -4.80
CA ILE A 108 5.27 -12.15 -4.41
C ILE A 108 5.13 -13.68 -4.30
N PHE A 109 5.62 -14.40 -5.30
CA PHE A 109 5.52 -15.85 -5.32
C PHE A 109 6.29 -16.50 -4.16
N ASP A 110 7.49 -15.98 -3.84
CA ASP A 110 8.29 -16.46 -2.71
C ASP A 110 7.56 -16.28 -1.39
N VAL A 111 6.88 -15.13 -1.20
CA VAL A 111 6.06 -14.87 0.01
C VAL A 111 4.90 -15.84 0.09
N LEU A 112 4.20 -16.08 -1.02
CA LEU A 112 3.09 -17.03 -1.06
C LEU A 112 3.54 -18.45 -0.74
N ASN A 113 4.68 -18.87 -1.30
CA ASN A 113 5.23 -20.21 -1.05
C ASN A 113 5.66 -20.40 0.41
N SER A 114 6.07 -19.33 1.10
CA SER A 114 6.48 -19.41 2.50
C SER A 114 5.31 -19.69 3.45
N ILE A 115 4.08 -19.38 3.03
CA ILE A 115 2.88 -19.49 3.88
C ILE A 115 1.93 -20.56 3.37
N PHE A 116 1.78 -20.66 2.06
CA PHE A 116 0.93 -21.66 1.43
C PHE A 116 1.80 -22.69 0.71
N ASP A 117 1.41 -23.94 0.80
CA ASP A 117 2.10 -25.01 0.08
C ASP A 117 1.58 -25.05 -1.37
N ILE A 118 2.21 -24.23 -2.20
CA ILE A 118 1.82 -24.10 -3.61
C ILE A 118 2.74 -24.92 -4.50
#